data_94eedf48640f73c5ad38444e227ae51c
#
_entry.id   94eedf48640f73c5ad38444e227ae51c
#
_cell.length_a   1.000
_cell.length_b   1.000
_cell.length_c   1.000
_cell.angle_alpha   90.00
_cell.angle_beta   90.00
_cell.angle_gamma   90.00
#
_symmetry.space_group_name_H-M   'P 1'
#
loop_
_entity.id
_entity.type
_entity.pdbx_description
1 polymer ?
#
loop_
_entity_poly.entity_id
_entity_poly.type
_entity_poly.pdbx_seq_one_letter_code
_entity_poly.pdbx_strand_id
1 'polypeptide(L)'
;MKKTLSLLLVCVMLSGLVACGAAKPAETQAPAAAPAPTAAPTEAPTEAPTEAGLVVDTCILKEADDKMLNTYTVIAVNPDAPFTDADGNAVSDVAVNTAGADALIKWFLTQETLDLAGNYGFEEYGEYLFYVKDGAPVYTGEIAPATEETKVIRLSTTTSVKDSGLLGYLLPIFESTYGYTVEVQSAGTGKAISAAKFGNADLILVHSKSQEEAFVEEGFARTVDGFESERISFLYNYFVLCGPSADPAGVKDSASVLDAFAAIAEGKYPFISRGDGSGTHTKEPESFVNYTDWYTSANAGMGACLVMAEEMGAYILTDKATFLTFVANDGVME
;
A
#
# COMPACT_ATOMS: atom_id res chain seq x y z
N MET A 1 37.42 -35.84 -36.40
CA MET A 1 38.68 -36.33 -35.75
C MET A 1 38.79 -35.69 -34.38
N LYS A 2 38.98 -36.56 -33.38
CA LYS A 2 39.32 -36.33 -31.93
C LYS A 2 38.29 -35.56 -31.12
N LYS A 3 37.38 -36.15 -30.27
CA LYS A 3 37.50 -37.05 -29.08
C LYS A 3 38.43 -36.47 -27.99
N THR A 4 37.85 -36.18 -26.83
CA THR A 4 38.18 -36.67 -25.48
C THR A 4 37.31 -35.93 -24.48
N LEU A 5 36.44 -36.51 -23.73
CA LEU A 5 36.46 -37.54 -22.68
C LEU A 5 36.73 -36.93 -21.28
N SER A 6 35.68 -36.98 -20.47
CA SER A 6 35.57 -37.46 -19.06
C SER A 6 36.38 -36.79 -17.95
N LEU A 7 35.73 -36.45 -16.84
CA LEU A 7 35.90 -37.24 -15.62
C LEU A 7 34.80 -36.93 -14.56
N LEU A 8 34.10 -37.97 -14.21
CA LEU A 8 33.21 -38.14 -13.06
C LEU A 8 34.08 -38.30 -11.79
N LEU A 9 33.75 -37.63 -10.68
CA LEU A 9 34.27 -37.99 -9.37
C LEU A 9 33.14 -38.14 -8.38
N VAL A 10 32.77 -39.38 -8.11
CA VAL A 10 31.92 -39.84 -7.02
C VAL A 10 32.82 -40.03 -5.79
N CYS A 11 32.48 -39.42 -4.67
CA CYS A 11 32.99 -39.79 -3.36
C CYS A 11 31.85 -40.25 -2.47
N VAL A 12 31.79 -41.57 -2.28
CA VAL A 12 31.07 -42.29 -1.25
C VAL A 12 31.91 -42.23 0.01
N MET A 13 31.34 -41.90 1.15
CA MET A 13 31.93 -42.17 2.46
C MET A 13 30.96 -42.90 3.38
N LEU A 14 31.47 -43.96 3.85
CA LEU A 14 30.90 -45.03 4.65
C LEU A 14 30.52 -44.62 6.07
N SER A 15 29.52 -45.35 6.52
CA SER A 15 29.02 -45.61 7.85
C SER A 15 30.09 -45.98 8.92
N GLY A 16 29.86 -45.57 10.15
CA GLY A 16 30.49 -46.10 11.34
C GLY A 16 29.52 -46.13 12.52
N LEU A 17 28.85 -47.25 12.72
CA LEU A 17 28.15 -47.58 13.97
C LEU A 17 29.18 -48.12 14.98
N VAL A 18 29.14 -47.64 16.21
CA VAL A 18 29.63 -48.39 17.37
C VAL A 18 28.60 -48.28 18.49
N ALA A 19 28.16 -49.46 18.92
CA ALA A 19 27.24 -49.69 20.02
C ALA A 19 28.00 -50.14 21.27
N CYS A 20 27.30 -50.16 22.42
CA CYS A 20 27.55 -50.77 23.72
C CYS A 20 28.14 -49.81 24.78
N GLY A 21 27.47 -49.66 25.92
CA GLY A 21 27.24 -50.51 27.00
C GLY A 21 26.50 -49.87 28.16
N ALA A 22 25.56 -50.58 28.68
CA ALA A 22 24.75 -50.27 29.85
C ALA A 22 25.54 -50.47 31.17
N ALA A 23 25.33 -49.62 32.12
CA ALA A 23 25.53 -49.90 33.54
C ALA A 23 24.53 -49.09 34.39
N LYS A 24 23.78 -49.79 35.20
CA LYS A 24 22.87 -49.36 36.28
C LYS A 24 23.41 -49.90 37.59
N PRO A 25 22.95 -49.51 38.78
CA PRO A 25 22.86 -48.22 39.45
C PRO A 25 23.62 -48.24 40.78
N ALA A 26 23.76 -47.05 41.40
CA ALA A 26 24.11 -46.96 42.82
C ALA A 26 23.11 -46.03 43.52
N GLU A 27 22.36 -46.59 44.44
CA GLU A 27 21.57 -45.86 45.45
C GLU A 27 22.50 -45.10 46.38
N THR A 28 22.21 -43.83 46.66
CA THR A 28 22.79 -43.14 47.82
C THR A 28 21.72 -42.31 48.48
N GLN A 29 21.63 -42.50 49.79
CA GLN A 29 20.69 -41.98 50.76
C GLN A 29 20.48 -40.46 50.74
N ALA A 30 19.24 -40.08 51.02
CA ALA A 30 18.85 -38.68 51.28
C ALA A 30 19.39 -38.16 52.61
N PRO A 31 19.84 -36.92 52.67
CA PRO A 31 20.01 -36.20 53.95
C PRO A 31 18.74 -35.50 54.36
N ALA A 32 18.58 -35.35 55.68
CA ALA A 32 17.43 -34.90 56.42
C ALA A 32 16.95 -33.48 56.07
N ALA A 33 15.64 -33.26 56.24
CA ALA A 33 14.94 -32.02 56.03
C ALA A 33 15.41 -30.89 56.97
N ALA A 34 15.68 -29.72 56.40
CA ALA A 34 15.83 -28.45 57.09
C ALA A 34 14.45 -27.78 57.29
N PRO A 35 14.26 -26.98 58.38
CA PRO A 35 12.95 -26.40 58.69
C PRO A 35 12.49 -25.36 57.67
N ALA A 36 11.16 -25.29 57.46
CA ALA A 36 10.51 -24.36 56.55
C ALA A 36 10.72 -22.91 56.95
N PRO A 37 10.97 -22.00 56.03
CA PRO A 37 10.97 -20.55 56.30
C PRO A 37 9.50 -20.09 56.41
N THR A 38 9.30 -19.25 57.44
CA THR A 38 8.06 -18.50 57.76
C THR A 38 7.59 -17.70 56.55
N ALA A 39 6.30 -17.83 56.19
CA ALA A 39 5.65 -17.09 55.11
C ALA A 39 5.78 -15.57 55.34
N ALA A 40 6.34 -14.89 54.38
CA ALA A 40 6.26 -13.43 54.24
C ALA A 40 4.87 -13.03 53.76
N PRO A 41 4.35 -11.84 54.06
CA PRO A 41 3.03 -11.39 53.63
C PRO A 41 2.93 -11.38 52.08
N THR A 42 1.90 -12.01 51.57
CA THR A 42 1.55 -11.96 50.13
C THR A 42 1.16 -10.50 49.84
N GLU A 43 2.01 -9.77 49.13
CA GLU A 43 1.60 -8.55 48.43
C GLU A 43 0.54 -8.95 47.38
N ALA A 44 -0.58 -8.21 47.37
CA ALA A 44 -1.61 -8.33 46.36
C ALA A 44 -0.97 -8.15 44.95
N PRO A 45 -1.49 -8.83 43.91
CA PRO A 45 -1.00 -8.61 42.57
C PRO A 45 -1.19 -7.12 42.22
N THR A 46 -0.10 -6.41 42.01
CA THR A 46 -0.12 -5.10 41.34
C THR A 46 -0.74 -5.35 39.96
N GLU A 47 -1.91 -4.78 39.71
CA GLU A 47 -2.49 -4.73 38.36
C GLU A 47 -1.38 -4.24 37.43
N ALA A 48 -1.14 -5.00 36.36
CA ALA A 48 -0.29 -4.56 35.26
C ALA A 48 -0.81 -3.20 34.80
N PRO A 49 0.07 -2.23 34.47
CA PRO A 49 -0.37 -0.98 33.90
C PRO A 49 -1.21 -1.32 32.68
N THR A 50 -2.48 -0.90 32.68
CA THR A 50 -3.30 -0.85 31.47
C THR A 50 -2.44 -0.07 30.48
N GLU A 51 -2.04 -0.68 29.37
CA GLU A 51 -1.40 0.03 28.27
C GLU A 51 -2.36 1.17 27.90
N ALA A 52 -1.99 2.38 28.28
CA ALA A 52 -2.62 3.57 27.73
C ALA A 52 -2.33 3.48 26.22
N GLY A 53 -3.35 3.31 25.40
CA GLY A 53 -3.20 3.29 23.95
C GLY A 53 -2.31 4.45 23.54
N LEU A 54 -1.37 4.21 22.65
CA LEU A 54 -0.51 5.23 22.09
C LEU A 54 -1.42 6.33 21.55
N VAL A 55 -1.40 7.50 22.16
CA VAL A 55 -2.11 8.67 21.65
C VAL A 55 -1.27 9.19 20.49
N VAL A 56 -1.78 9.04 19.26
CA VAL A 56 -1.12 9.59 18.08
C VAL A 56 -1.05 11.11 18.20
N ASP A 57 0.17 11.68 18.21
CA ASP A 57 0.40 13.12 18.28
C ASP A 57 0.31 13.79 16.90
N THR A 58 0.61 13.04 15.83
CA THR A 58 0.52 13.55 14.45
C THR A 58 -0.93 13.90 14.13
N CYS A 59 -1.16 15.09 13.62
CA CYS A 59 -2.49 15.59 13.25
C CYS A 59 -2.46 16.28 11.89
N ILE A 60 -3.64 16.47 11.27
CA ILE A 60 -3.79 17.24 10.04
C ILE A 60 -3.61 18.73 10.39
N LEU A 61 -2.63 19.36 9.74
CA LEU A 61 -2.32 20.77 9.91
C LEU A 61 -2.79 21.63 8.72
N LYS A 62 -2.77 21.05 7.51
CA LYS A 62 -3.23 21.71 6.29
C LYS A 62 -4.00 20.75 5.41
N GLU A 63 -5.20 21.14 4.98
CA GLU A 63 -6.06 20.38 4.08
C GLU A 63 -6.87 21.29 3.13
N ALA A 64 -7.61 20.68 2.20
CA ALA A 64 -8.54 21.35 1.29
C ALA A 64 -7.91 22.44 0.39
N ASP A 65 -6.61 22.34 0.11
CA ASP A 65 -5.94 23.18 -0.89
C ASP A 65 -6.11 22.55 -2.28
N ASP A 66 -6.47 23.34 -3.29
CA ASP A 66 -6.68 22.86 -4.66
C ASP A 66 -5.46 22.13 -5.25
N LYS A 67 -4.27 22.51 -4.82
CA LYS A 67 -3.02 21.83 -5.23
C LYS A 67 -2.85 20.44 -4.60
N MET A 68 -3.61 20.17 -3.57
CA MET A 68 -3.64 18.87 -2.89
C MET A 68 -4.70 17.92 -3.43
N LEU A 69 -5.44 18.29 -4.48
CA LEU A 69 -6.41 17.41 -5.11
C LEU A 69 -5.71 16.14 -5.62
N ASN A 70 -6.26 14.99 -5.26
CA ASN A 70 -5.79 13.66 -5.60
C ASN A 70 -6.89 12.90 -6.35
N THR A 71 -6.70 12.69 -7.65
CA THR A 71 -7.71 12.08 -8.53
C THR A 71 -7.34 10.65 -8.86
N TYR A 72 -8.24 9.73 -8.63
CA TYR A 72 -8.08 8.31 -8.89
C TYR A 72 -8.60 7.94 -10.27
N THR A 73 -7.79 7.21 -11.00
CA THR A 73 -8.03 6.83 -12.40
C THR A 73 -7.89 5.32 -12.54
N VAL A 74 -8.86 4.71 -13.22
CA VAL A 74 -8.78 3.31 -13.66
C VAL A 74 -8.45 3.25 -15.14
N ILE A 75 -7.55 2.32 -15.54
CA ILE A 75 -7.07 2.14 -16.91
C ILE A 75 -6.98 0.65 -17.21
N ALA A 76 -7.60 0.21 -18.29
CA ALA A 76 -7.49 -1.16 -18.79
C ALA A 76 -6.16 -1.35 -19.54
N VAL A 77 -5.48 -2.47 -19.31
CA VAL A 77 -4.25 -2.80 -20.02
C VAL A 77 -4.59 -3.30 -21.43
N ASN A 78 -3.83 -2.81 -22.41
CA ASN A 78 -3.94 -3.23 -23.80
C ASN A 78 -3.25 -4.61 -23.97
N PRO A 79 -3.95 -5.67 -24.45
CA PRO A 79 -3.34 -6.97 -24.67
C PRO A 79 -2.25 -6.97 -25.74
N ASP A 80 -2.28 -5.99 -26.66
CA ASP A 80 -1.32 -5.84 -27.76
C ASP A 80 -0.22 -4.81 -27.43
N ALA A 81 -0.08 -4.44 -26.14
CA ALA A 81 0.91 -3.46 -25.69
C ALA A 81 2.36 -3.96 -25.89
N PRO A 82 3.34 -3.05 -26.01
CA PRO A 82 4.74 -3.42 -26.17
C PRO A 82 5.36 -3.85 -24.81
N PHE A 83 4.92 -5.00 -24.31
CA PHE A 83 5.38 -5.53 -23.02
C PHE A 83 6.89 -5.81 -23.02
N THR A 84 7.52 -5.58 -21.87
CA THR A 84 8.93 -5.86 -21.66
C THR A 84 9.16 -6.64 -20.38
N ASP A 85 10.31 -7.29 -20.26
CA ASP A 85 10.81 -7.77 -18.97
C ASP A 85 11.51 -6.65 -18.17
N ALA A 86 12.04 -6.98 -17.00
CA ALA A 86 12.75 -6.04 -16.15
C ALA A 86 14.06 -5.51 -16.75
N ASP A 87 14.61 -6.22 -17.74
CA ASP A 87 15.82 -5.84 -18.46
C ASP A 87 15.51 -5.03 -19.73
N GLY A 88 14.22 -4.78 -20.02
CA GLY A 88 13.75 -4.03 -21.19
C GLY A 88 13.66 -4.85 -22.47
N ASN A 89 13.76 -6.17 -22.41
CA ASN A 89 13.57 -7.01 -23.60
C ASN A 89 12.07 -7.20 -23.88
N ALA A 90 11.69 -7.21 -25.14
CA ALA A 90 10.31 -7.43 -25.55
C ALA A 90 9.82 -8.82 -25.11
N VAL A 91 8.64 -8.86 -24.54
CA VAL A 91 7.95 -10.09 -24.14
C VAL A 91 6.74 -10.31 -25.05
N SER A 92 6.64 -11.48 -25.66
CA SER A 92 5.46 -11.91 -26.43
C SER A 92 4.53 -12.77 -25.60
N ASP A 93 3.30 -12.92 -26.08
CA ASP A 93 2.30 -13.85 -25.53
C ASP A 93 1.89 -13.54 -24.06
N VAL A 94 1.89 -12.26 -23.68
CA VAL A 94 1.36 -11.81 -22.39
C VAL A 94 -0.17 -12.00 -22.38
N ALA A 95 -0.65 -12.81 -21.46
CA ALA A 95 -2.07 -13.00 -21.27
C ALA A 95 -2.64 -11.84 -20.42
N VAL A 96 -3.54 -11.05 -21.02
CA VAL A 96 -4.31 -10.00 -20.32
C VAL A 96 -5.76 -10.45 -20.27
N ASN A 97 -6.34 -10.52 -19.07
CA ASN A 97 -7.75 -10.82 -18.87
C ASN A 97 -8.61 -9.58 -19.17
N THR A 98 -8.80 -9.30 -20.47
CA THR A 98 -9.56 -8.12 -20.93
C THR A 98 -11.01 -8.15 -20.48
N ALA A 99 -11.67 -9.31 -20.51
CA ALA A 99 -13.07 -9.46 -20.11
C ALA A 99 -13.26 -9.22 -18.59
N GLY A 100 -12.37 -9.74 -17.76
CA GLY A 100 -12.40 -9.49 -16.32
C GLY A 100 -12.10 -8.04 -15.99
N ALA A 101 -11.09 -7.43 -16.62
CA ALA A 101 -10.78 -6.02 -16.47
C ALA A 101 -11.97 -5.12 -16.84
N ASP A 102 -12.63 -5.40 -17.97
CA ASP A 102 -13.82 -4.66 -18.39
C ASP A 102 -14.96 -4.79 -17.38
N ALA A 103 -15.20 -5.99 -16.87
CA ALA A 103 -16.24 -6.23 -15.88
C ALA A 103 -15.97 -5.42 -14.58
N LEU A 104 -14.74 -5.42 -14.09
CA LEU A 104 -14.38 -4.67 -12.87
C LEU A 104 -14.45 -3.16 -13.10
N ILE A 105 -13.95 -2.65 -14.24
CA ILE A 105 -14.02 -1.22 -14.58
C ILE A 105 -15.48 -0.77 -14.70
N LYS A 106 -16.31 -1.53 -15.44
CA LYS A 106 -17.74 -1.24 -15.57
C LYS A 106 -18.43 -1.23 -14.22
N TRP A 107 -18.10 -2.15 -13.34
CA TRP A 107 -18.66 -2.21 -11.99
C TRP A 107 -18.25 -1.02 -11.13
N PHE A 108 -16.98 -0.63 -11.13
CA PHE A 108 -16.53 0.59 -10.42
C PHE A 108 -17.31 1.84 -10.84
N LEU A 109 -17.81 1.85 -12.07
CA LEU A 109 -18.51 2.97 -12.66
C LEU A 109 -20.05 2.81 -12.67
N THR A 110 -20.61 1.80 -12.01
CA THR A 110 -22.05 1.79 -11.75
C THR A 110 -22.40 2.86 -10.71
N GLN A 111 -23.62 3.41 -10.81
CA GLN A 111 -24.07 4.40 -9.82
C GLN A 111 -24.00 3.84 -8.39
N GLU A 112 -24.39 2.58 -8.21
CA GLU A 112 -24.35 1.91 -6.91
C GLU A 112 -22.93 1.87 -6.34
N THR A 113 -21.92 1.51 -7.11
CA THR A 113 -20.53 1.43 -6.65
C THR A 113 -19.94 2.83 -6.40
N LEU A 114 -20.29 3.81 -7.24
CA LEU A 114 -19.90 5.20 -7.03
C LEU A 114 -20.49 5.74 -5.71
N ASP A 115 -21.74 5.44 -5.42
CA ASP A 115 -22.40 5.83 -4.17
C ASP A 115 -21.76 5.12 -2.96
N LEU A 116 -21.42 3.82 -3.07
CA LEU A 116 -20.69 3.09 -2.02
C LEU A 116 -19.32 3.73 -1.75
N ALA A 117 -18.56 4.01 -2.81
CA ALA A 117 -17.25 4.63 -2.67
C ALA A 117 -17.34 6.06 -2.11
N GLY A 118 -18.31 6.85 -2.55
CA GLY A 118 -18.53 8.22 -2.08
C GLY A 118 -19.02 8.31 -0.62
N ASN A 119 -19.64 7.24 -0.11
CA ASN A 119 -20.08 7.17 1.28
C ASN A 119 -19.07 6.45 2.20
N TYR A 120 -18.02 5.89 1.63
CA TYR A 120 -17.01 5.13 2.38
C TYR A 120 -16.32 6.00 3.43
N GLY A 121 -16.21 5.46 4.64
CA GLY A 121 -15.54 6.08 5.78
C GLY A 121 -16.46 6.92 6.68
N PHE A 122 -17.63 7.36 6.22
CA PHE A 122 -18.47 8.26 7.00
C PHE A 122 -18.99 7.64 8.32
N GLU A 123 -19.33 6.37 8.31
CA GLU A 123 -19.79 5.68 9.52
C GLU A 123 -18.67 5.48 10.55
N GLU A 124 -17.43 5.28 10.07
CA GLU A 124 -16.29 4.97 10.93
C GLU A 124 -15.56 6.23 11.40
N TYR A 125 -15.35 7.19 10.50
CA TYR A 125 -14.53 8.39 10.77
C TYR A 125 -15.35 9.68 10.94
N GLY A 126 -16.66 9.64 10.67
CA GLY A 126 -17.50 10.84 10.62
C GLY A 126 -17.21 11.74 9.41
N GLU A 127 -16.39 11.27 8.47
CA GLU A 127 -15.95 11.99 7.28
C GLU A 127 -15.95 11.08 6.04
N TYR A 128 -16.23 11.67 4.88
CA TYR A 128 -16.10 10.98 3.60
C TYR A 128 -14.62 10.88 3.22
N LEU A 129 -14.13 9.66 2.97
CA LEU A 129 -12.74 9.44 2.59
C LEU A 129 -12.50 9.61 1.09
N PHE A 130 -13.53 9.47 0.28
CA PHE A 130 -13.51 9.66 -1.16
C PHE A 130 -14.75 10.41 -1.63
N TYR A 131 -14.62 11.07 -2.74
CA TYR A 131 -15.68 11.82 -3.40
C TYR A 131 -15.79 11.35 -4.85
N VAL A 132 -17.02 11.24 -5.36
CA VAL A 132 -17.24 10.97 -6.79
C VAL A 132 -16.84 12.22 -7.58
N LYS A 133 -16.02 12.01 -8.60
CA LYS A 133 -15.54 13.13 -9.42
C LYS A 133 -16.68 13.67 -10.29
N ASP A 134 -16.78 14.99 -10.39
CA ASP A 134 -17.72 15.65 -11.31
C ASP A 134 -17.44 15.18 -12.76
N GLY A 135 -18.51 14.74 -13.44
CA GLY A 135 -18.42 14.19 -14.78
C GLY A 135 -17.80 12.79 -14.89
N ALA A 136 -17.66 12.07 -13.78
CA ALA A 136 -17.33 10.65 -13.85
C ALA A 136 -18.40 9.91 -14.67
N PRO A 137 -17.98 9.07 -15.64
CA PRO A 137 -18.96 8.33 -16.44
C PRO A 137 -19.69 7.30 -15.57
N VAL A 138 -20.98 7.12 -15.83
CA VAL A 138 -21.81 6.11 -15.16
C VAL A 138 -22.15 5.01 -16.15
N TYR A 139 -21.77 3.78 -15.79
CA TYR A 139 -22.12 2.60 -16.58
C TYR A 139 -23.50 2.06 -16.18
N THR A 140 -24.35 1.85 -17.17
CA THR A 140 -25.73 1.37 -16.96
C THR A 140 -26.03 0.04 -17.69
N GLY A 141 -25.03 -0.54 -18.37
CA GLY A 141 -25.18 -1.81 -19.08
C GLY A 141 -25.06 -3.03 -18.16
N GLU A 142 -25.20 -4.20 -18.74
CA GLU A 142 -25.00 -5.46 -18.02
C GLU A 142 -23.50 -5.74 -17.83
N ILE A 143 -23.16 -6.31 -16.67
CA ILE A 143 -21.81 -6.77 -16.35
C ILE A 143 -21.83 -8.29 -16.45
N ALA A 144 -20.96 -8.84 -17.30
CA ALA A 144 -20.86 -10.27 -17.50
C ALA A 144 -20.29 -10.95 -16.23
N PRO A 145 -20.87 -12.08 -15.79
CA PRO A 145 -20.27 -12.86 -14.70
C PRO A 145 -18.98 -13.55 -15.17
N ALA A 146 -18.18 -13.98 -14.21
CA ALA A 146 -16.94 -14.71 -14.47
C ALA A 146 -17.20 -16.05 -15.17
N THR A 147 -16.27 -16.43 -16.06
CA THR A 147 -16.10 -17.79 -16.56
C THR A 147 -14.83 -18.39 -15.95
N GLU A 148 -14.60 -19.70 -16.19
CA GLU A 148 -13.36 -20.31 -15.67
C GLU A 148 -12.09 -19.65 -16.23
N GLU A 149 -12.16 -19.14 -17.49
CA GLU A 149 -11.04 -18.48 -18.17
C GLU A 149 -10.85 -17.03 -17.73
N THR A 150 -11.91 -16.36 -17.26
CA THR A 150 -11.89 -14.94 -16.92
C THR A 150 -11.93 -14.65 -15.41
N LYS A 151 -11.97 -15.70 -14.59
CA LYS A 151 -12.25 -15.63 -13.15
C LYS A 151 -11.27 -14.77 -12.35
N VAL A 152 -9.99 -14.83 -12.68
CA VAL A 152 -8.95 -14.11 -11.96
C VAL A 152 -8.62 -12.80 -12.66
N ILE A 153 -8.71 -11.70 -11.93
CA ILE A 153 -8.39 -10.36 -12.40
C ILE A 153 -7.19 -9.84 -11.61
N ARG A 154 -6.12 -9.43 -12.31
CA ARG A 154 -4.93 -8.85 -11.69
C ARG A 154 -5.05 -7.32 -11.69
N LEU A 155 -5.28 -6.74 -10.51
CA LEU A 155 -5.35 -5.31 -10.31
C LEU A 155 -4.03 -4.79 -9.73
N SER A 156 -3.33 -3.94 -10.47
CA SER A 156 -2.17 -3.22 -9.92
C SER A 156 -2.57 -1.82 -9.46
N THR A 157 -2.22 -1.47 -8.21
CA THR A 157 -2.64 -0.22 -7.58
C THR A 157 -1.55 0.36 -6.67
N THR A 158 -1.86 1.46 -5.99
CA THR A 158 -0.94 2.12 -5.07
C THR A 158 -1.13 1.64 -3.63
N THR A 159 -0.08 1.78 -2.80
CA THR A 159 -0.19 1.48 -1.38
C THR A 159 -1.24 2.33 -0.70
N SER A 160 -1.35 3.62 -1.04
CA SER A 160 -2.37 4.49 -0.45
C SER A 160 -3.81 4.06 -0.79
N VAL A 161 -4.07 3.55 -2.00
CA VAL A 161 -5.40 2.98 -2.34
C VAL A 161 -5.68 1.72 -1.53
N LYS A 162 -4.69 0.85 -1.33
CA LYS A 162 -4.83 -0.35 -0.50
C LYS A 162 -5.02 0.03 0.97
N ASP A 163 -4.14 0.87 1.50
CA ASP A 163 -4.07 1.23 2.91
C ASP A 163 -5.27 2.08 3.37
N SER A 164 -5.97 2.76 2.44
CA SER A 164 -7.24 3.43 2.74
C SER A 164 -8.39 2.48 3.09
N GLY A 165 -8.25 1.18 2.82
CA GLY A 165 -9.30 0.18 3.04
C GLY A 165 -10.38 0.14 1.96
N LEU A 166 -10.44 1.10 1.02
CA LEU A 166 -11.51 1.19 0.01
C LEU A 166 -11.68 -0.09 -0.81
N LEU A 167 -10.59 -0.68 -1.29
CA LEU A 167 -10.67 -1.92 -2.06
C LEU A 167 -11.12 -3.11 -1.20
N GLY A 168 -10.71 -3.16 0.07
CA GLY A 168 -11.18 -4.17 1.01
C GLY A 168 -12.69 -4.10 1.28
N TYR A 169 -13.25 -2.90 1.19
CA TYR A 169 -14.69 -2.66 1.30
C TYR A 169 -15.45 -3.01 0.00
N LEU A 170 -14.95 -2.59 -1.15
CA LEU A 170 -15.66 -2.72 -2.42
C LEU A 170 -15.53 -4.11 -3.07
N LEU A 171 -14.31 -4.66 -3.14
CA LEU A 171 -14.06 -5.88 -3.93
C LEU A 171 -14.86 -7.12 -3.49
N PRO A 172 -15.07 -7.38 -2.19
CA PRO A 172 -15.90 -8.52 -1.78
C PRO A 172 -17.33 -8.49 -2.33
N ILE A 173 -17.89 -7.29 -2.56
CA ILE A 173 -19.22 -7.11 -3.15
C ILE A 173 -19.18 -7.53 -4.63
N PHE A 174 -18.18 -7.07 -5.38
CA PHE A 174 -18.00 -7.45 -6.77
C PHE A 174 -17.76 -8.95 -6.94
N GLU A 175 -16.84 -9.50 -6.14
CA GLU A 175 -16.45 -10.92 -6.20
C GLU A 175 -17.64 -11.84 -5.90
N SER A 176 -18.42 -11.53 -4.86
CA SER A 176 -19.61 -12.31 -4.50
C SER A 176 -20.73 -12.19 -5.51
N THR A 177 -20.87 -11.04 -6.18
CA THR A 177 -21.96 -10.77 -7.12
C THR A 177 -21.70 -11.41 -8.50
N TYR A 178 -20.45 -11.32 -8.98
CA TYR A 178 -20.12 -11.70 -10.36
C TYR A 178 -19.23 -12.94 -10.45
N GLY A 179 -18.77 -13.49 -9.33
CA GLY A 179 -17.97 -14.73 -9.27
C GLY A 179 -16.50 -14.57 -9.66
N TYR A 180 -15.99 -13.36 -9.75
CA TYR A 180 -14.59 -13.08 -9.98
C TYR A 180 -13.77 -13.23 -8.70
N THR A 181 -12.45 -13.26 -8.86
CA THR A 181 -11.45 -13.10 -7.81
C THR A 181 -10.48 -12.02 -8.24
N VAL A 182 -10.28 -10.98 -7.42
CA VAL A 182 -9.40 -9.86 -7.75
C VAL A 182 -8.10 -9.98 -6.97
N GLU A 183 -7.01 -10.27 -7.67
CA GLU A 183 -5.66 -10.27 -7.09
C GLU A 183 -5.11 -8.84 -7.09
N VAL A 184 -5.05 -8.23 -5.91
CA VAL A 184 -4.58 -6.84 -5.75
C VAL A 184 -3.08 -6.84 -5.46
N GLN A 185 -2.30 -6.21 -6.34
CA GLN A 185 -0.90 -5.91 -6.12
C GLN A 185 -0.74 -4.41 -5.85
N SER A 186 -0.16 -4.04 -4.72
CA SER A 186 0.05 -2.63 -4.37
C SER A 186 1.52 -2.27 -4.23
N ALA A 187 1.88 -1.10 -4.77
CA ALA A 187 3.22 -0.54 -4.69
C ALA A 187 3.16 0.99 -4.85
N GLY A 188 4.29 1.71 -4.84
CA GLY A 188 4.31 3.10 -5.29
C GLY A 188 3.90 3.20 -6.76
N THR A 189 3.30 4.32 -7.19
CA THR A 189 2.67 4.48 -8.52
C THR A 189 3.56 4.02 -9.67
N GLY A 190 4.83 4.42 -9.68
CA GLY A 190 5.77 4.01 -10.73
C GLY A 190 5.96 2.49 -10.81
N LYS A 191 6.04 1.80 -9.67
CA LYS A 191 6.15 0.33 -9.62
C LYS A 191 4.84 -0.35 -10.03
N ALA A 192 3.69 0.22 -9.63
CA ALA A 192 2.38 -0.30 -10.02
C ALA A 192 2.18 -0.23 -11.54
N ILE A 193 2.55 0.89 -12.16
CA ILE A 193 2.53 1.07 -13.63
C ILE A 193 3.55 0.14 -14.31
N SER A 194 4.75 -0.01 -13.75
CA SER A 194 5.76 -0.93 -14.30
C SER A 194 5.28 -2.38 -14.26
N ALA A 195 4.56 -2.81 -13.22
CA ALA A 195 3.98 -4.14 -13.16
C ALA A 195 3.02 -4.39 -14.35
N ALA A 196 2.20 -3.40 -14.70
CA ALA A 196 1.34 -3.49 -15.88
C ALA A 196 2.15 -3.52 -17.19
N LYS A 197 3.21 -2.71 -17.32
CA LYS A 197 4.11 -2.73 -18.49
C LYS A 197 4.87 -4.05 -18.66
N PHE A 198 5.07 -4.79 -17.57
CA PHE A 198 5.64 -6.14 -17.58
C PHE A 198 4.59 -7.25 -17.82
N GLY A 199 3.33 -6.89 -18.08
CA GLY A 199 2.26 -7.86 -18.31
C GLY A 199 1.73 -8.55 -17.04
N ASN A 200 2.01 -7.99 -15.87
CA ASN A 200 1.60 -8.56 -14.57
C ASN A 200 0.26 -8.00 -14.04
N ALA A 201 -0.45 -7.22 -14.84
CA ALA A 201 -1.76 -6.68 -14.47
C ALA A 201 -2.70 -6.65 -15.67
N ASP A 202 -4.02 -6.72 -15.41
CA ASP A 202 -5.07 -6.61 -16.40
C ASP A 202 -5.67 -5.20 -16.44
N LEU A 203 -5.58 -4.50 -15.31
CA LEU A 203 -5.92 -3.09 -15.17
C LEU A 203 -5.07 -2.45 -14.06
N ILE A 204 -5.01 -1.13 -14.09
CA ILE A 204 -4.41 -0.33 -13.02
C ILE A 204 -5.41 0.63 -12.40
N LEU A 205 -5.30 0.90 -11.10
CA LEU A 205 -6.02 1.95 -10.38
C LEU A 205 -4.99 2.82 -9.64
N VAL A 206 -4.75 3.99 -10.17
CA VAL A 206 -3.64 4.87 -9.75
C VAL A 206 -4.09 6.33 -9.67
N HIS A 207 -3.22 7.23 -9.21
CA HIS A 207 -3.54 8.63 -8.99
C HIS A 207 -2.36 9.58 -9.29
N SER A 208 -1.66 9.35 -10.40
CA SER A 208 -0.59 10.23 -10.88
C SER A 208 -0.81 10.56 -12.35
N LYS A 209 -1.46 11.70 -12.62
CA LYS A 209 -1.88 12.11 -13.96
C LYS A 209 -0.76 12.01 -15.00
N SER A 210 0.44 12.51 -14.71
CA SER A 210 1.56 12.49 -15.66
C SER A 210 2.03 11.08 -16.01
N GLN A 211 2.07 10.17 -15.01
CA GLN A 211 2.45 8.77 -15.23
C GLN A 211 1.36 7.98 -15.95
N GLU A 212 0.08 8.30 -15.71
CA GLU A 212 -1.07 7.73 -16.41
C GLU A 212 -1.10 8.16 -17.88
N GLU A 213 -0.85 9.44 -18.16
CA GLU A 213 -0.75 9.99 -19.53
C GLU A 213 0.40 9.32 -20.29
N ALA A 214 1.56 9.16 -19.66
CA ALA A 214 2.68 8.43 -20.27
C ALA A 214 2.34 6.96 -20.57
N PHE A 215 1.63 6.28 -19.68
CA PHE A 215 1.16 4.91 -19.89
C PHE A 215 0.25 4.76 -21.11
N VAL A 216 -0.63 5.74 -21.32
CA VAL A 216 -1.51 5.81 -22.52
C VAL A 216 -0.69 6.12 -23.76
N GLU A 217 0.16 7.15 -23.73
CA GLU A 217 0.99 7.57 -24.88
C GLU A 217 1.93 6.45 -25.36
N GLU A 218 2.42 5.62 -24.47
CA GLU A 218 3.26 4.48 -24.78
C GLU A 218 2.48 3.25 -25.31
N GLY A 219 1.15 3.33 -25.41
CA GLY A 219 0.31 2.27 -26.01
C GLY A 219 -0.05 1.13 -25.07
N PHE A 220 0.13 1.28 -23.75
CA PHE A 220 -0.22 0.25 -22.77
C PHE A 220 -1.69 0.27 -22.35
N ALA A 221 -2.42 1.34 -22.66
CA ALA A 221 -3.82 1.48 -22.34
C ALA A 221 -4.72 1.06 -23.52
N ARG A 222 -5.95 0.74 -23.21
CA ARG A 222 -7.04 0.58 -24.19
C ARG A 222 -8.33 1.18 -23.69
N THR A 223 -9.21 1.53 -24.61
CA THR A 223 -10.59 1.88 -24.27
C THR A 223 -11.37 0.63 -23.84
N VAL A 224 -12.31 0.80 -22.93
CA VAL A 224 -13.30 -0.21 -22.52
C VAL A 224 -14.61 0.12 -23.22
N ASP A 225 -15.28 -0.88 -23.76
CA ASP A 225 -16.56 -0.69 -24.45
C ASP A 225 -17.58 0.02 -23.55
N GLY A 226 -18.17 1.08 -24.07
CA GLY A 226 -19.08 1.98 -23.34
C GLY A 226 -18.41 3.25 -22.81
N PHE A 227 -17.09 3.44 -23.00
CA PHE A 227 -16.36 4.64 -22.59
C PHE A 227 -15.53 5.20 -23.74
N GLU A 228 -15.34 6.52 -23.75
CA GLU A 228 -14.60 7.22 -24.81
C GLU A 228 -13.10 7.38 -24.48
N SER A 229 -12.75 7.31 -23.20
CA SER A 229 -11.39 7.56 -22.71
C SER A 229 -10.73 6.28 -22.20
N GLU A 230 -9.45 6.10 -22.48
CA GLU A 230 -8.62 5.06 -21.89
C GLU A 230 -8.34 5.34 -20.40
N ARG A 231 -8.25 6.63 -20.02
CA ARG A 231 -8.10 7.10 -18.63
C ARG A 231 -9.46 7.48 -18.07
N ILE A 232 -9.99 6.68 -17.15
CA ILE A 232 -11.29 6.94 -16.54
C ILE A 232 -11.09 7.40 -15.11
N SER A 233 -11.07 8.73 -14.91
CA SER A 233 -10.98 9.33 -13.58
C SER A 233 -12.39 9.42 -12.98
N PHE A 234 -12.59 8.80 -11.81
CA PHE A 234 -13.94 8.62 -11.26
C PHE A 234 -14.10 9.00 -9.78
N LEU A 235 -13.00 8.95 -9.01
CA LEU A 235 -12.98 9.37 -7.61
C LEU A 235 -11.89 10.43 -7.39
N TYR A 236 -12.03 11.18 -6.31
CA TYR A 236 -10.96 12.02 -5.79
C TYR A 236 -10.99 12.06 -4.26
N ASN A 237 -9.87 12.43 -3.68
CA ASN A 237 -9.75 12.92 -2.31
C ASN A 237 -8.70 14.04 -2.25
N TYR A 238 -8.25 14.37 -1.06
CA TYR A 238 -7.21 15.37 -0.89
C TYR A 238 -5.99 14.76 -0.20
N PHE A 239 -4.82 15.20 -0.62
CA PHE A 239 -3.65 15.11 0.22
C PHE A 239 -3.80 16.06 1.39
N VAL A 240 -3.18 15.69 2.50
CA VAL A 240 -3.10 16.51 3.71
C VAL A 240 -1.65 16.62 4.14
N LEU A 241 -1.28 17.76 4.68
CA LEU A 241 0.02 17.96 5.31
C LEU A 241 -0.18 17.79 6.81
N CYS A 242 0.42 16.73 7.33
CA CYS A 242 0.35 16.35 8.74
C CYS A 242 1.67 16.68 9.44
N GLY A 243 1.63 16.72 10.76
CA GLY A 243 2.79 16.93 11.60
C GLY A 243 2.44 16.89 13.08
N PRO A 244 3.41 17.11 13.98
CA PRO A 244 3.18 17.10 15.41
C PRO A 244 2.16 18.15 15.83
N SER A 245 1.32 17.85 16.81
CA SER A 245 0.25 18.74 17.30
C SER A 245 0.77 20.10 17.77
N ALA A 246 2.03 20.16 18.23
CA ALA A 246 2.71 21.39 18.64
C ALA A 246 3.01 22.35 17.48
N ASP A 247 2.98 21.87 16.24
CA ASP A 247 3.20 22.62 14.99
C ASP A 247 4.34 23.67 15.05
N PRO A 248 5.58 23.28 15.31
CA PRO A 248 6.68 24.25 15.48
C PRO A 248 6.99 25.05 14.21
N ALA A 249 6.59 24.58 13.02
CA ALA A 249 6.75 25.32 11.76
C ALA A 249 5.61 26.31 11.48
N GLY A 250 4.51 26.27 12.23
CA GLY A 250 3.34 27.11 12.00
C GLY A 250 2.59 26.81 10.71
N VAL A 251 2.58 25.53 10.31
CA VAL A 251 1.93 25.03 9.08
C VAL A 251 0.45 25.35 9.06
N LYS A 252 -0.22 25.19 10.19
CA LYS A 252 -1.67 25.41 10.35
C LYS A 252 -2.09 26.84 9.96
N ASP A 253 -1.27 27.82 10.31
CA ASP A 253 -1.54 29.22 10.07
C ASP A 253 -1.03 29.74 8.71
N SER A 254 -0.38 28.88 7.92
CA SER A 254 0.13 29.24 6.59
C SER A 254 -1.00 29.59 5.63
N ALA A 255 -0.79 30.59 4.76
CA ALA A 255 -1.81 31.05 3.81
C ALA A 255 -2.14 29.97 2.74
N SER A 256 -1.14 29.18 2.33
CA SER A 256 -1.30 28.11 1.35
C SER A 256 -0.44 26.89 1.77
N VAL A 257 -0.66 25.78 1.09
CA VAL A 257 0.19 24.59 1.26
C VAL A 257 1.64 24.85 0.84
N LEU A 258 1.86 25.71 -0.16
CA LEU A 258 3.22 26.06 -0.60
C LEU A 258 3.95 26.89 0.47
N ASP A 259 3.24 27.81 1.14
CA ASP A 259 3.80 28.57 2.26
C ASP A 259 4.11 27.64 3.45
N ALA A 260 3.27 26.64 3.70
CA ALA A 260 3.50 25.63 4.71
C ALA A 260 4.78 24.83 4.42
N PHE A 261 4.95 24.35 3.19
CA PHE A 261 6.18 23.67 2.78
C PHE A 261 7.41 24.59 2.89
N ALA A 262 7.28 25.86 2.51
CA ALA A 262 8.36 26.83 2.65
C ALA A 262 8.77 27.01 4.13
N ALA A 263 7.80 27.13 5.05
CA ALA A 263 8.05 27.26 6.46
C ALA A 263 8.79 26.04 7.05
N ILE A 264 8.41 24.83 6.65
CA ILE A 264 9.11 23.59 7.05
C ILE A 264 10.57 23.64 6.56
N ALA A 265 10.80 23.99 5.29
CA ALA A 265 12.13 24.02 4.68
C ALA A 265 13.03 25.10 5.30
N GLU A 266 12.51 26.34 5.48
CA GLU A 266 13.24 27.44 6.06
C GLU A 266 13.66 27.17 7.51
N GLY A 267 12.73 26.57 8.29
CA GLY A 267 12.98 26.18 9.67
C GLY A 267 13.76 24.88 9.82
N LYS A 268 13.97 24.14 8.71
CA LYS A 268 14.61 22.80 8.71
C LYS A 268 13.96 21.83 9.68
N TYR A 269 12.64 21.86 9.73
CA TYR A 269 11.90 20.92 10.56
C TYR A 269 11.89 19.52 9.93
N PRO A 270 11.94 18.44 10.73
CA PRO A 270 11.92 17.08 10.19
C PRO A 270 10.75 16.85 9.25
N PHE A 271 11.04 16.30 8.08
CA PHE A 271 10.04 15.95 7.07
C PHE A 271 10.31 14.54 6.53
N ILE A 272 9.28 13.70 6.55
CA ILE A 272 9.32 12.35 5.97
C ILE A 272 8.69 12.37 4.60
N SER A 273 9.47 12.02 3.60
CA SER A 273 9.04 11.83 2.22
C SER A 273 8.94 10.36 1.87
N ARG A 274 7.98 10.03 1.02
CA ARG A 274 7.92 8.70 0.38
C ARG A 274 9.22 8.36 -0.36
N GLY A 275 9.79 9.30 -1.09
CA GLY A 275 11.06 9.16 -1.81
C GLY A 275 11.07 8.09 -2.92
N ASP A 276 9.91 7.54 -3.30
CA ASP A 276 9.75 6.34 -4.14
C ASP A 276 9.15 6.63 -5.53
N GLY A 277 9.00 7.90 -5.91
CA GLY A 277 8.34 8.30 -7.15
C GLY A 277 6.84 8.07 -7.17
N SER A 278 6.21 7.85 -5.99
CA SER A 278 4.76 7.71 -5.87
C SER A 278 4.01 9.00 -6.22
N GLY A 279 2.69 8.89 -6.38
CA GLY A 279 1.82 10.06 -6.57
C GLY A 279 1.95 11.08 -5.45
N THR A 280 2.13 10.63 -4.19
CA THR A 280 2.40 11.51 -3.06
C THR A 280 3.74 12.22 -3.19
N HIS A 281 4.82 11.47 -3.48
CA HIS A 281 6.17 12.03 -3.66
C HIS A 281 6.18 13.10 -4.76
N THR A 282 5.45 12.88 -5.86
CA THR A 282 5.37 13.86 -6.97
C THR A 282 4.58 15.14 -6.65
N LYS A 283 3.89 15.18 -5.51
CA LYS A 283 3.19 16.37 -5.02
C LYS A 283 4.06 17.25 -4.12
N GLU A 284 5.17 16.73 -3.64
CA GLU A 284 6.11 17.53 -2.87
C GLU A 284 6.74 18.62 -3.75
N PRO A 285 7.08 19.81 -3.19
CA PRO A 285 7.74 20.84 -3.97
C PRO A 285 9.10 20.40 -4.51
N GLU A 286 9.43 20.77 -5.75
CA GLU A 286 10.76 20.52 -6.33
C GLU A 286 11.90 21.05 -5.45
N SER A 287 11.64 22.07 -4.66
CA SER A 287 12.60 22.64 -3.70
C SER A 287 13.00 21.67 -2.58
N PHE A 288 12.24 20.58 -2.36
CA PHE A 288 12.55 19.56 -1.34
C PHE A 288 13.54 18.50 -1.82
N VAL A 289 13.83 18.42 -3.10
CA VAL A 289 14.59 17.32 -3.72
C VAL A 289 16.08 17.23 -3.32
N ASN A 290 16.64 18.23 -2.66
CA ASN A 290 18.09 18.31 -2.41
C ASN A 290 18.50 18.44 -0.93
N TYR A 291 17.69 18.00 0.01
CA TYR A 291 17.97 18.22 1.44
C TYR A 291 18.36 16.93 2.16
N THR A 292 19.33 17.00 3.04
CA THR A 292 19.91 15.86 3.73
C THR A 292 19.66 15.85 5.23
N ASP A 293 19.53 17.02 5.85
CA ASP A 293 19.58 17.09 7.32
C ASP A 293 18.21 17.00 8.00
N TRP A 294 17.16 17.48 7.34
CA TRP A 294 15.80 17.54 7.86
C TRP A 294 14.79 16.78 6.99
N TYR A 295 15.17 16.45 5.76
CA TYR A 295 14.35 15.73 4.80
C TYR A 295 14.80 14.27 4.71
N THR A 296 13.95 13.36 5.15
CA THR A 296 14.20 11.92 5.09
C THR A 296 13.43 11.29 3.94
N SER A 297 14.15 10.83 2.93
CA SER A 297 13.59 10.03 1.84
C SER A 297 13.49 8.58 2.28
N ALA A 298 12.30 8.15 2.69
CA ALA A 298 12.08 6.83 3.31
C ALA A 298 12.15 5.67 2.29
N ASN A 299 11.82 5.94 1.02
CA ASN A 299 11.66 4.93 -0.02
C ASN A 299 10.73 3.78 0.42
N ALA A 300 9.63 4.11 1.06
CA ALA A 300 8.71 3.20 1.72
C ALA A 300 7.24 3.47 1.37
N GLY A 301 6.34 2.55 1.71
CA GLY A 301 4.89 2.72 1.61
C GLY A 301 4.36 3.82 2.53
N MET A 302 3.13 4.31 2.27
CA MET A 302 2.58 5.44 3.01
C MET A 302 2.42 5.13 4.49
N GLY A 303 1.90 3.95 4.85
CA GLY A 303 1.75 3.54 6.24
C GLY A 303 3.07 3.56 7.01
N ALA A 304 4.14 2.98 6.46
CA ALA A 304 5.46 3.00 7.08
C ALA A 304 6.01 4.43 7.24
N CYS A 305 5.73 5.31 6.26
CA CYS A 305 6.14 6.72 6.37
C CYS A 305 5.39 7.47 7.48
N LEU A 306 4.10 7.16 7.70
CA LEU A 306 3.31 7.73 8.80
C LEU A 306 3.83 7.29 10.16
N VAL A 307 4.16 6.01 10.33
CA VAL A 307 4.80 5.50 11.55
C VAL A 307 6.12 6.23 11.82
N MET A 308 6.97 6.39 10.79
CA MET A 308 8.23 7.13 10.94
C MET A 308 8.01 8.61 11.31
N ALA A 309 6.99 9.26 10.71
CA ALA A 309 6.68 10.65 11.01
C ALA A 309 6.23 10.82 12.47
N GLU A 310 5.38 9.92 12.96
CA GLU A 310 4.95 9.88 14.36
C GLU A 310 6.14 9.71 15.31
N GLU A 311 6.98 8.70 15.08
CA GLU A 311 8.16 8.43 15.92
C GLU A 311 9.17 9.58 15.96
N MET A 312 9.31 10.32 14.86
CA MET A 312 10.28 11.41 14.72
C MET A 312 9.69 12.79 15.04
N GLY A 313 8.39 12.90 15.30
CA GLY A 313 7.68 14.17 15.41
C GLY A 313 7.86 15.02 14.13
N ALA A 314 7.80 14.37 12.96
CA ALA A 314 8.09 14.97 11.68
C ALA A 314 6.81 15.38 10.93
N TYR A 315 6.96 16.32 9.99
CA TYR A 315 5.93 16.64 9.02
C TYR A 315 5.91 15.59 7.90
N ILE A 316 4.74 15.38 7.30
CA ILE A 316 4.55 14.40 6.22
C ILE A 316 3.37 14.81 5.32
N LEU A 317 3.52 14.61 4.02
CA LEU A 317 2.42 14.66 3.07
C LEU A 317 1.82 13.27 2.91
N THR A 318 0.51 13.15 3.09
CA THR A 318 -0.22 11.88 2.93
C THR A 318 -1.59 12.14 2.32
N ASP A 319 -2.27 11.11 1.81
CA ASP A 319 -3.69 11.23 1.51
C ASP A 319 -4.52 11.12 2.81
N LYS A 320 -5.65 11.86 2.83
CA LYS A 320 -6.48 11.97 4.03
C LYS A 320 -7.01 10.60 4.49
N ALA A 321 -7.40 9.75 3.55
CA ALA A 321 -7.96 8.45 3.87
C ALA A 321 -6.95 7.55 4.61
N THR A 322 -5.72 7.45 4.09
CA THR A 322 -4.65 6.68 4.77
C THR A 322 -4.33 7.27 6.14
N PHE A 323 -4.32 8.61 6.27
CA PHE A 323 -4.07 9.23 7.57
C PHE A 323 -5.15 8.91 8.61
N LEU A 324 -6.43 8.99 8.24
CA LEU A 324 -7.51 8.67 9.16
C LEU A 324 -7.52 7.19 9.57
N THR A 325 -7.20 6.29 8.64
CA THR A 325 -6.99 4.87 8.94
C THR A 325 -5.81 4.67 9.91
N PHE A 326 -4.71 5.39 9.72
CA PHE A 326 -3.55 5.37 10.62
C PHE A 326 -3.94 5.79 12.05
N VAL A 327 -4.68 6.88 12.20
CA VAL A 327 -5.15 7.37 13.51
C VAL A 327 -6.13 6.39 14.16
N ALA A 328 -7.07 5.83 13.39
CA ALA A 328 -8.06 4.86 13.89
C ALA A 328 -7.42 3.54 14.39
N ASN A 329 -6.24 3.21 13.86
CA ASN A 329 -5.45 2.05 14.28
C ASN A 329 -4.34 2.41 15.31
N ASP A 330 -4.53 3.47 16.09
CA ASP A 330 -3.60 3.91 17.13
C ASP A 330 -2.15 4.09 16.64
N GLY A 331 -1.98 4.55 15.39
CA GLY A 331 -0.66 4.77 14.79
C GLY A 331 0.02 3.51 14.25
N VAL A 332 -0.70 2.42 14.11
CA VAL A 332 -0.18 1.16 13.54
C VAL A 332 -0.71 0.96 12.13
N MET A 333 0.17 0.60 11.18
CA MET A 333 -0.18 0.22 9.81
C MET A 333 0.47 -1.11 9.46
N GLU A 334 -0.30 -2.02 8.88
CA GLU A 334 0.17 -3.35 8.44
C GLU A 334 0.87 -3.31 7.06
#